data_e6585339d92bb6a18301052fa4b492e5
#
_entry.id   e6585339d92bb6a18301052fa4b492e5
#
_cell.length_a   1.000
_cell.length_b   1.000
_cell.length_c   1.000
_cell.angle_alpha   90.00
_cell.angle_beta   90.00
_cell.angle_gamma   90.00
#
_symmetry.space_group_name_H-M   'P 1'
#
loop_
_entity.id
_entity.type
_entity.pdbx_description
1 polymer ?
#
loop_
_entity_poly.entity_id
_entity_poly.type
_entity_poly.pdbx_seq_one_letter_code
_entity_poly.pdbx_strand_id
1 'polypeptide(L)'
;MQPLDAEKLRNELRLWLESNWDPNASLIEWRSKLAESGWGMPTWPSQWFGKDLSLVFNPIVDEEFARINAVTVARSGIRLLAAATILEHGNDSQKSRYLRRILTGEHTWCQLFSEPGSGSDLAGAITRADFDGSQWIINGQKVWTTSAHHADYGLLLARTDWEAPKHDGLSYFVIDMHQTGVNVHPLKQMNGHASFNQVFFTDAVVAPEDQVDRIGNGWKVAMTTLMHERRSADTLRSVHRDHDLEGRIYDEERDETATVMEPYKWYPQRAGRVDLVFERAIETGKIDDPVVRQVIAELMIKARTAEWTARRARAAQQQGRPQGPEGSLGKLAASHVARQASKVHTMISGSDSMLGDEDGPLAGLIAEILISVPATSIAGGTDEIQRNIIAERVLGMPKEPRMDTGPFRDVMKNPGPPAP
;
A
#
# COMPACT_ATOMS: atom_id res chain seq x y z
N MET A 1 10.78 0.94 -29.70
CA MET A 1 12.10 0.89 -29.05
C MET A 1 13.07 0.33 -30.07
N GLN A 2 14.14 1.04 -30.38
CA GLN A 2 15.16 0.50 -31.26
C GLN A 2 16.03 -0.50 -30.45
N PRO A 3 16.36 -1.69 -30.96
CA PRO A 3 17.18 -2.69 -30.27
C PRO A 3 18.53 -2.12 -29.80
N LEU A 4 19.09 -1.19 -30.53
CA LEU A 4 20.36 -0.53 -30.23
C LEU A 4 20.33 0.29 -28.94
N ASP A 5 19.17 0.91 -28.62
CA ASP A 5 19.04 1.72 -27.39
C ASP A 5 18.94 0.84 -26.14
N ALA A 6 18.30 -0.32 -26.24
CA ALA A 6 18.15 -1.29 -25.16
C ALA A 6 19.50 -1.93 -24.79
N GLU A 7 20.29 -2.29 -25.79
CA GLU A 7 21.62 -2.91 -25.58
C GLU A 7 22.62 -1.90 -25.01
N LYS A 8 22.61 -0.68 -25.49
CA LYS A 8 23.44 0.41 -24.96
C LYS A 8 23.12 0.66 -23.50
N LEU A 9 21.84 0.77 -23.15
CA LEU A 9 21.38 0.97 -21.77
C LEU A 9 21.83 -0.19 -20.87
N ARG A 10 21.65 -1.43 -21.32
CA ARG A 10 22.08 -2.64 -20.62
C ARG A 10 23.58 -2.61 -20.32
N ASN A 11 24.39 -2.28 -21.29
CA ASN A 11 25.84 -2.21 -21.14
C ASN A 11 26.27 -1.08 -20.19
N GLU A 12 25.64 0.09 -20.26
CA GLU A 12 25.89 1.21 -19.34
C GLU A 12 25.58 0.82 -17.90
N LEU A 13 24.39 0.24 -17.64
CA LEU A 13 24.02 -0.21 -16.32
C LEU A 13 24.93 -1.32 -15.79
N ARG A 14 25.29 -2.28 -16.64
CA ARG A 14 26.18 -3.39 -16.28
C ARG A 14 27.53 -2.90 -15.83
N LEU A 15 28.17 -2.00 -16.60
CA LEU A 15 29.45 -1.39 -16.25
C LEU A 15 29.36 -0.60 -14.93
N TRP A 16 28.26 0.11 -14.73
CA TRP A 16 28.04 0.84 -13.48
C TRP A 16 27.90 -0.11 -12.28
N LEU A 17 27.14 -1.19 -12.42
CA LEU A 17 26.96 -2.20 -11.38
C LEU A 17 28.28 -2.90 -11.05
N GLU A 18 29.05 -3.33 -12.06
CA GLU A 18 30.36 -3.98 -11.88
C GLU A 18 31.38 -3.09 -11.15
N SER A 19 31.27 -1.77 -11.33
CA SER A 19 32.18 -0.79 -10.71
C SER A 19 31.76 -0.35 -9.31
N ASN A 20 30.49 -0.53 -8.92
CA ASN A 20 29.92 0.06 -7.71
C ASN A 20 29.31 -0.94 -6.73
N TRP A 21 28.90 -2.14 -7.20
CA TRP A 21 28.27 -3.15 -6.37
C TRP A 21 29.31 -3.90 -5.52
N ASP A 22 29.08 -3.88 -4.21
CA ASP A 22 29.84 -4.66 -3.24
C ASP A 22 28.89 -5.25 -2.19
N PRO A 23 28.71 -6.57 -2.09
CA PRO A 23 27.84 -7.20 -1.11
C PRO A 23 28.29 -7.00 0.35
N ASN A 24 29.54 -6.55 0.58
CA ASN A 24 30.07 -6.26 1.91
C ASN A 24 29.96 -4.79 2.32
N ALA A 25 29.51 -3.91 1.41
CA ALA A 25 29.18 -2.53 1.75
C ALA A 25 27.98 -2.46 2.72
N SER A 26 27.81 -1.34 3.42
CA SER A 26 26.57 -1.12 4.16
C SER A 26 25.41 -0.82 3.22
N LEU A 27 24.19 -1.21 3.63
CA LEU A 27 22.98 -1.00 2.85
C LEU A 27 22.75 0.49 2.53
N ILE A 28 23.02 1.37 3.49
CA ILE A 28 22.82 2.80 3.33
C ILE A 28 23.85 3.44 2.38
N GLU A 29 25.12 3.01 2.44
CA GLU A 29 26.15 3.48 1.51
C GLU A 29 25.84 3.06 0.07
N TRP A 30 25.44 1.81 -0.12
CA TRP A 30 25.04 1.31 -1.42
C TRP A 30 23.83 2.06 -1.96
N ARG A 31 22.76 2.18 -1.17
CA ARG A 31 21.55 2.89 -1.58
C ARG A 31 21.77 4.37 -1.84
N SER A 32 22.73 5.00 -1.15
CA SER A 32 23.15 6.38 -1.43
C SER A 32 23.76 6.49 -2.82
N LYS A 33 24.73 5.64 -3.16
CA LYS A 33 25.31 5.58 -4.50
C LYS A 33 24.24 5.30 -5.56
N LEU A 34 23.33 4.37 -5.26
CA LEU A 34 22.27 3.98 -6.17
C LEU A 34 21.28 5.11 -6.42
N ALA A 35 20.86 5.86 -5.38
CA ALA A 35 20.01 7.03 -5.52
C ALA A 35 20.70 8.13 -6.34
N GLU A 36 21.95 8.45 -6.04
CA GLU A 36 22.73 9.48 -6.73
C GLU A 36 23.00 9.14 -8.19
N SER A 37 23.12 7.86 -8.55
CA SER A 37 23.29 7.41 -9.94
C SER A 37 22.03 7.52 -10.79
N GLY A 38 20.85 7.60 -10.18
CA GLY A 38 19.54 7.56 -10.82
C GLY A 38 19.08 6.15 -11.23
N TRP A 39 19.91 5.11 -11.12
CA TRP A 39 19.53 3.74 -11.48
C TRP A 39 18.51 3.12 -10.51
N GLY A 40 18.42 3.65 -9.29
CA GLY A 40 17.42 3.20 -8.31
C GLY A 40 15.98 3.49 -8.71
N MET A 41 15.76 4.62 -9.40
CA MET A 41 14.45 5.08 -9.88
C MET A 41 14.57 5.62 -11.32
N PRO A 42 14.92 4.78 -12.30
CA PRO A 42 15.38 5.22 -13.62
C PRO A 42 14.35 6.05 -14.40
N THR A 43 13.07 5.92 -14.10
CA THR A 43 11.98 6.66 -14.75
C THR A 43 11.68 8.03 -14.13
N TRP A 44 12.33 8.35 -12.99
CA TRP A 44 12.17 9.65 -12.36
C TRP A 44 12.98 10.73 -13.10
N PRO A 45 12.62 12.01 -12.91
CA PRO A 45 13.43 13.11 -13.42
C PRO A 45 14.88 13.03 -12.93
N SER A 46 15.83 13.29 -13.81
CA SER A 46 17.27 13.25 -13.49
C SER A 46 17.66 14.20 -12.36
N GLN A 47 17.00 15.36 -12.27
CA GLN A 47 17.17 16.29 -11.15
C GLN A 47 16.69 15.73 -9.79
N TRP A 48 15.89 14.66 -9.77
CA TRP A 48 15.29 14.04 -8.59
C TRP A 48 15.64 12.55 -8.50
N PHE A 49 16.91 12.23 -8.61
CA PHE A 49 17.45 10.87 -8.41
C PHE A 49 16.99 9.83 -9.45
N GLY A 50 16.64 10.27 -10.66
CA GLY A 50 16.27 9.43 -11.80
C GLY A 50 17.19 9.59 -13.00
N LYS A 51 16.75 9.09 -14.15
CA LYS A 51 17.45 9.15 -15.46
C LYS A 51 16.53 9.55 -16.61
N ASP A 52 15.33 10.03 -16.33
CA ASP A 52 14.31 10.39 -17.35
C ASP A 52 13.99 9.25 -18.33
N LEU A 53 14.19 7.99 -17.93
CA LEU A 53 13.98 6.85 -18.81
C LEU A 53 12.50 6.52 -18.97
N SER A 54 12.13 6.01 -20.15
CA SER A 54 10.80 5.47 -20.37
C SER A 54 10.59 4.18 -19.53
N LEU A 55 9.36 3.97 -19.05
CA LEU A 55 8.94 2.75 -18.35
C LEU A 55 9.24 1.45 -19.10
N VAL A 56 9.36 1.50 -20.42
CA VAL A 56 9.69 0.33 -21.26
C VAL A 56 11.07 -0.25 -20.97
N PHE A 57 11.95 0.51 -20.31
CA PHE A 57 13.30 0.07 -19.93
C PHE A 57 13.37 -0.59 -18.55
N ASN A 58 12.32 -0.49 -17.72
CA ASN A 58 12.32 -1.10 -16.38
C ASN A 58 12.67 -2.58 -16.38
N PRO A 59 12.16 -3.44 -17.31
CA PRO A 59 12.53 -4.84 -17.33
C PRO A 59 14.04 -5.07 -17.50
N ILE A 60 14.71 -4.23 -18.31
CA ILE A 60 16.15 -4.33 -18.52
C ILE A 60 16.90 -3.99 -17.24
N VAL A 61 16.47 -2.95 -16.53
CA VAL A 61 17.06 -2.55 -15.25
C VAL A 61 16.87 -3.67 -14.22
N ASP A 62 15.65 -4.18 -14.08
CA ASP A 62 15.33 -5.25 -13.13
C ASP A 62 16.15 -6.55 -13.44
N GLU A 63 16.31 -6.91 -14.71
CA GLU A 63 17.14 -8.06 -15.14
C GLU A 63 18.63 -7.90 -14.74
N GLU A 64 19.22 -6.72 -14.94
CA GLU A 64 20.63 -6.51 -14.61
C GLU A 64 20.88 -6.48 -13.10
N PHE A 65 19.96 -5.93 -12.31
CA PHE A 65 20.02 -6.03 -10.84
C PHE A 65 19.89 -7.48 -10.37
N ALA A 66 18.93 -8.22 -10.93
CA ALA A 66 18.73 -9.63 -10.60
C ALA A 66 19.94 -10.50 -10.98
N ARG A 67 20.61 -10.22 -12.09
CA ARG A 67 21.77 -10.97 -12.58
C ARG A 67 22.92 -11.08 -11.56
N ILE A 68 23.12 -10.04 -10.76
CA ILE A 68 24.18 -10.00 -9.73
C ILE A 68 23.62 -9.93 -8.31
N ASN A 69 22.33 -10.16 -8.14
CA ASN A 69 21.61 -10.05 -6.88
C ASN A 69 21.78 -8.69 -6.18
N ALA A 70 21.97 -7.60 -6.93
CA ALA A 70 22.12 -6.28 -6.34
C ALA A 70 20.83 -5.82 -5.65
N VAL A 71 21.01 -5.26 -4.44
CA VAL A 71 19.90 -4.70 -3.65
C VAL A 71 19.38 -3.41 -4.30
N THR A 72 18.09 -3.20 -4.30
CA THR A 72 17.46 -1.98 -4.84
C THR A 72 17.36 -0.88 -3.77
N VAL A 73 16.93 0.32 -4.17
CA VAL A 73 16.53 1.37 -3.21
C VAL A 73 15.41 0.89 -2.30
N ALA A 74 15.19 1.57 -1.19
CA ALA A 74 14.13 1.23 -0.23
C ALA A 74 12.74 1.39 -0.86
N ARG A 75 12.14 0.29 -1.32
CA ARG A 75 10.83 0.25 -2.01
C ARG A 75 9.72 -0.33 -1.14
N SER A 76 10.02 -0.78 0.06
CA SER A 76 9.07 -1.48 0.93
C SER A 76 8.16 -0.51 1.70
N GLY A 77 6.95 -0.98 2.03
CA GLY A 77 6.00 -0.25 2.85
C GLY A 77 5.50 1.06 2.22
N ILE A 78 5.26 2.05 3.08
CA ILE A 78 4.70 3.36 2.68
C ILE A 78 5.76 4.28 2.04
N ARG A 79 7.05 3.94 2.13
CA ARG A 79 8.15 4.76 1.58
C ARG A 79 7.95 5.12 0.11
N LEU A 80 7.62 4.13 -0.72
CA LEU A 80 7.41 4.38 -2.16
C LEU A 80 6.19 5.29 -2.41
N LEU A 81 5.15 5.18 -1.59
CA LEU A 81 3.98 6.06 -1.68
C LEU A 81 4.33 7.49 -1.31
N ALA A 82 5.10 7.68 -0.23
CA ALA A 82 5.59 8.98 0.20
C ALA A 82 6.46 9.62 -0.88
N ALA A 83 7.43 8.86 -1.40
CA ALA A 83 8.33 9.33 -2.43
C ALA A 83 7.58 9.76 -3.70
N ALA A 84 6.65 8.94 -4.20
CA ALA A 84 5.88 9.25 -5.39
C ALA A 84 4.96 10.48 -5.18
N THR A 85 4.33 10.60 -4.01
CA THR A 85 3.47 11.74 -3.68
C THR A 85 4.29 13.03 -3.61
N ILE A 86 5.44 13.02 -2.94
CA ILE A 86 6.32 14.19 -2.80
C ILE A 86 6.93 14.55 -4.17
N LEU A 87 7.32 13.56 -4.98
CA LEU A 87 7.84 13.81 -6.32
C LEU A 87 6.82 14.54 -7.21
N GLU A 88 5.54 14.17 -7.12
CA GLU A 88 4.47 14.72 -7.97
C GLU A 88 3.94 16.07 -7.44
N HIS A 89 3.77 16.23 -6.14
CA HIS A 89 3.10 17.38 -5.52
C HIS A 89 3.98 18.25 -4.62
N GLY A 90 5.13 17.74 -4.18
CA GLY A 90 6.05 18.50 -3.34
C GLY A 90 6.75 19.62 -4.13
N ASN A 91 7.11 20.69 -3.44
CA ASN A 91 8.00 21.72 -3.96
C ASN A 91 9.47 21.24 -3.95
N ASP A 92 10.37 22.02 -4.56
CA ASP A 92 11.77 21.61 -4.69
C ASP A 92 12.49 21.46 -3.34
N SER A 93 12.12 22.27 -2.33
CA SER A 93 12.66 22.13 -0.97
C SER A 93 12.24 20.80 -0.32
N GLN A 94 10.97 20.42 -0.46
CA GLN A 94 10.44 19.15 0.04
C GLN A 94 11.08 17.95 -0.68
N LYS A 95 11.20 18.02 -2.01
CA LYS A 95 11.87 16.98 -2.80
C LYS A 95 13.32 16.80 -2.37
N SER A 96 14.06 17.88 -2.20
CA SER A 96 15.45 17.86 -1.73
C SER A 96 15.58 17.29 -0.32
N ARG A 97 14.64 17.61 0.59
CA ARG A 97 14.67 17.19 1.99
C ARG A 97 14.36 15.70 2.14
N TYR A 98 13.38 15.18 1.40
CA TYR A 98 12.80 13.88 1.68
C TYR A 98 13.20 12.77 0.70
N LEU A 99 13.28 13.04 -0.62
CA LEU A 99 13.37 11.96 -1.61
C LEU A 99 14.60 11.07 -1.42
N ARG A 100 15.79 11.67 -1.26
CA ARG A 100 17.00 10.89 -1.06
C ARG A 100 16.89 9.97 0.15
N ARG A 101 16.46 10.50 1.28
CA ARG A 101 16.37 9.75 2.55
C ARG A 101 15.31 8.66 2.54
N ILE A 102 14.25 8.85 1.74
CA ILE A 102 13.29 7.78 1.46
C ILE A 102 13.93 6.65 0.67
N LEU A 103 14.67 6.98 -0.41
CA LEU A 103 15.31 5.99 -1.28
C LEU A 103 16.43 5.21 -0.60
N THR A 104 17.16 5.85 0.30
CA THR A 104 18.20 5.19 1.09
C THR A 104 17.65 4.33 2.22
N GLY A 105 16.42 4.60 2.67
CA GLY A 105 15.80 3.93 3.80
C GLY A 105 16.05 4.62 5.15
N GLU A 106 16.72 5.79 5.14
CA GLU A 106 16.96 6.57 6.38
C GLU A 106 15.67 7.06 7.04
N HIS A 107 14.61 7.31 6.25
CA HIS A 107 13.31 7.71 6.78
C HIS A 107 12.26 6.62 6.61
N THR A 108 11.50 6.39 7.66
CA THR A 108 10.30 5.55 7.67
C THR A 108 9.05 6.41 7.64
N TRP A 109 8.00 5.93 6.98
CA TRP A 109 6.79 6.70 6.71
C TRP A 109 5.52 5.93 7.04
N CYS A 110 4.48 6.65 7.47
CA CYS A 110 3.13 6.13 7.59
C CYS A 110 2.11 6.99 6.84
N GLN A 111 0.90 6.44 6.65
CA GLN A 111 -0.19 7.11 5.94
C GLN A 111 -1.34 7.40 6.92
N LEU A 112 -1.60 8.68 7.17
CA LEU A 112 -2.53 9.20 8.16
C LEU A 112 -3.81 9.70 7.47
N PHE A 113 -4.64 8.75 6.97
CA PHE A 113 -5.82 9.06 6.16
C PHE A 113 -7.11 8.78 6.91
N SER A 114 -7.42 7.51 7.15
CA SER A 114 -8.69 7.07 7.73
C SER A 114 -8.88 7.58 9.16
N GLU A 115 -10.14 7.86 9.50
CA GLU A 115 -10.58 8.23 10.85
C GLU A 115 -11.67 7.27 11.31
N PRO A 116 -12.02 7.20 12.60
CA PRO A 116 -13.08 6.34 13.10
C PRO A 116 -14.42 6.51 12.35
N GLY A 117 -14.76 7.73 11.96
CA GLY A 117 -15.97 8.06 11.19
C GLY A 117 -15.77 8.21 9.69
N SER A 118 -14.56 8.01 9.16
CA SER A 118 -14.21 8.38 7.78
C SER A 118 -13.22 7.40 7.16
N GLY A 119 -13.75 6.29 6.64
CA GLY A 119 -13.00 5.27 5.90
C GLY A 119 -13.30 5.33 4.40
N SER A 120 -14.39 4.70 3.94
CA SER A 120 -14.85 4.79 2.54
C SER A 120 -15.15 6.22 2.13
N ASP A 121 -15.73 7.00 3.03
CA ASP A 121 -15.93 8.43 2.88
C ASP A 121 -14.72 9.21 3.40
N LEU A 122 -13.55 8.99 2.80
CA LEU A 122 -12.31 9.64 3.21
C LEU A 122 -12.38 11.17 3.17
N ALA A 123 -13.15 11.73 2.23
CA ALA A 123 -13.37 13.17 2.15
C ALA A 123 -14.16 13.72 3.35
N GLY A 124 -14.82 12.86 4.11
CA GLY A 124 -15.48 13.20 5.37
C GLY A 124 -14.54 13.39 6.57
N ALA A 125 -13.22 13.35 6.37
CA ALA A 125 -12.23 13.52 7.42
C ALA A 125 -12.41 14.84 8.18
N ILE A 126 -12.28 14.75 9.52
CA ILE A 126 -12.49 15.86 10.47
C ILE A 126 -11.25 16.20 11.31
N THR A 127 -10.13 15.47 11.13
CA THR A 127 -8.85 15.91 11.71
C THR A 127 -8.58 17.32 11.22
N ARG A 128 -8.43 18.25 12.18
CA ARG A 128 -8.39 19.68 11.94
C ARG A 128 -6.95 20.16 11.82
N ALA A 129 -6.72 21.11 10.92
CA ALA A 129 -5.47 21.85 10.81
C ALA A 129 -5.80 23.35 10.77
N ASP A 130 -5.48 24.06 11.84
CA ASP A 130 -5.68 25.51 11.98
C ASP A 130 -4.34 26.22 11.89
N PHE A 131 -4.27 27.29 11.11
CA PHE A 131 -3.07 28.11 11.01
C PHE A 131 -3.10 29.22 12.08
N ASP A 132 -2.10 29.22 12.97
CA ASP A 132 -2.02 30.22 14.07
C ASP A 132 -1.34 31.54 13.67
N GLY A 133 -0.91 31.66 12.41
CA GLY A 133 -0.15 32.80 11.87
C GLY A 133 1.33 32.47 11.66
N SER A 134 1.83 31.38 12.23
CA SER A 134 3.23 30.90 12.09
C SER A 134 3.34 29.45 11.68
N GLN A 135 2.43 28.61 12.10
CA GLN A 135 2.44 27.16 11.91
C GLN A 135 1.03 26.58 11.89
N TRP A 136 0.90 25.34 11.45
CA TRP A 136 -0.35 24.59 11.51
C TRP A 136 -0.46 23.84 12.83
N ILE A 137 -1.61 23.94 13.49
CA ILE A 137 -1.94 23.21 14.72
C ILE A 137 -2.92 22.10 14.36
N ILE A 138 -2.50 20.86 14.61
CA ILE A 138 -3.24 19.66 14.24
C ILE A 138 -3.94 19.06 15.45
N ASN A 139 -5.25 18.88 15.34
CA ASN A 139 -6.06 18.20 16.33
C ASN A 139 -6.98 17.16 15.70
N GLY A 140 -7.04 15.96 16.26
CA GLY A 140 -7.89 14.89 15.75
C GLY A 140 -7.35 13.49 15.98
N GLN A 141 -7.86 12.54 15.19
CA GLN A 141 -7.49 11.14 15.33
C GLN A 141 -7.44 10.47 13.96
N LYS A 142 -6.40 9.66 13.73
CA LYS A 142 -6.30 8.74 12.59
C LYS A 142 -6.33 7.30 13.08
N VAL A 143 -6.82 6.40 12.23
CA VAL A 143 -6.97 4.99 12.55
C VAL A 143 -6.54 4.12 11.37
N TRP A 144 -6.25 2.85 11.63
CA TRP A 144 -5.78 1.88 10.64
C TRP A 144 -4.42 2.26 10.02
N THR A 145 -3.59 2.99 10.78
CA THR A 145 -2.28 3.43 10.31
C THR A 145 -1.26 2.32 10.49
N THR A 146 -0.80 1.74 9.38
CA THR A 146 0.25 0.72 9.38
C THR A 146 1.57 1.33 9.81
N SER A 147 2.30 0.65 10.70
CA SER A 147 3.68 0.99 11.13
C SER A 147 3.85 2.40 11.69
N ALA A 148 2.81 3.06 12.17
CA ALA A 148 2.92 4.43 12.74
C ALA A 148 3.89 4.51 13.91
N HIS A 149 4.03 3.44 14.69
CA HIS A 149 4.93 3.36 15.86
C HIS A 149 6.42 3.29 15.49
N HIS A 150 6.74 3.08 14.22
CA HIS A 150 8.11 3.08 13.68
C HIS A 150 8.36 4.23 12.68
N ALA A 151 7.33 5.04 12.39
CA ALA A 151 7.42 6.06 11.37
C ALA A 151 8.08 7.33 11.89
N ASP A 152 9.04 7.86 11.11
CA ASP A 152 9.61 9.19 11.35
C ASP A 152 8.65 10.27 10.87
N TYR A 153 7.98 10.04 9.73
CA TYR A 153 7.06 10.99 9.13
C TYR A 153 5.74 10.36 8.74
N GLY A 154 4.68 11.18 8.79
CA GLY A 154 3.34 10.82 8.33
C GLY A 154 2.88 11.65 7.14
N LEU A 155 2.22 11.00 6.18
CA LEU A 155 1.46 11.64 5.12
C LEU A 155 0.07 11.96 5.65
N LEU A 156 -0.17 13.19 6.07
CA LEU A 156 -1.39 13.60 6.78
C LEU A 156 -2.38 14.30 5.85
N LEU A 157 -3.60 13.78 5.79
CA LEU A 157 -4.76 14.46 5.22
C LEU A 157 -5.57 15.08 6.35
N ALA A 158 -5.73 16.43 6.35
CA ALA A 158 -6.47 17.13 7.38
C ALA A 158 -7.35 18.23 6.78
N ARG A 159 -8.37 18.67 7.54
CA ARG A 159 -9.29 19.71 7.13
C ARG A 159 -8.81 21.08 7.58
N THR A 160 -8.65 21.96 6.59
CA THR A 160 -8.24 23.37 6.81
C THR A 160 -9.38 24.35 6.59
N ASP A 161 -10.44 23.96 5.85
CA ASP A 161 -11.58 24.83 5.57
C ASP A 161 -12.90 24.06 5.75
N TRP A 162 -13.74 24.55 6.64
CA TRP A 162 -15.06 23.99 6.97
C TRP A 162 -16.18 24.61 6.15
N GLU A 163 -15.92 25.76 5.52
CA GLU A 163 -16.86 26.49 4.68
C GLU A 163 -16.81 26.02 3.23
N ALA A 164 -15.66 25.46 2.82
CA ALA A 164 -15.51 24.89 1.48
C ALA A 164 -16.31 23.60 1.32
N PRO A 165 -16.65 23.21 0.07
CA PRO A 165 -17.18 21.88 -0.22
C PRO A 165 -16.28 20.78 0.31
N LYS A 166 -16.85 19.62 0.59
CA LYS A 166 -16.25 18.48 1.28
C LYS A 166 -14.82 18.13 0.84
N HIS A 167 -14.57 18.12 -0.46
CA HIS A 167 -13.25 17.77 -1.03
C HIS A 167 -12.27 18.95 -1.02
N ASP A 168 -12.79 20.15 -1.20
CA ASP A 168 -11.97 21.36 -1.39
C ASP A 168 -11.48 21.93 -0.05
N GLY A 169 -12.08 21.51 1.07
CA GLY A 169 -11.67 21.91 2.42
C GLY A 169 -10.52 21.09 3.03
N LEU A 170 -9.94 20.15 2.27
CA LEU A 170 -8.87 19.28 2.72
C LEU A 170 -7.51 19.76 2.22
N SER A 171 -6.49 19.70 3.10
CA SER A 171 -5.10 19.96 2.77
C SER A 171 -4.21 18.78 3.16
N TYR A 172 -2.99 18.77 2.64
CA TYR A 172 -2.07 17.65 2.80
C TYR A 172 -0.75 18.12 3.42
N PHE A 173 -0.23 17.33 4.35
CA PHE A 173 0.94 17.70 5.13
C PHE A 173 1.91 16.52 5.29
N VAL A 174 3.18 16.84 5.46
CA VAL A 174 4.16 15.95 6.06
C VAL A 174 4.24 16.30 7.55
N ILE A 175 4.01 15.35 8.43
CA ILE A 175 4.09 15.57 9.88
C ILE A 175 5.18 14.71 10.50
N ASP A 176 5.98 15.30 11.40
CA ASP A 176 6.94 14.57 12.24
C ASP A 176 6.17 13.72 13.26
N MET A 177 6.45 12.42 13.30
CA MET A 177 5.76 11.50 14.20
C MET A 177 6.34 11.45 15.61
N HIS A 178 7.54 12.03 15.83
CA HIS A 178 8.25 12.00 17.12
C HIS A 178 8.07 13.27 17.95
N GLN A 179 7.21 14.20 17.52
CA GLN A 179 6.97 15.44 18.21
C GLN A 179 5.99 15.30 19.39
N THR A 180 6.02 16.28 20.30
CA THR A 180 4.97 16.44 21.33
C THR A 180 3.61 16.67 20.65
N GLY A 181 2.55 16.05 21.20
CA GLY A 181 1.20 16.15 20.62
C GLY A 181 0.85 15.04 19.63
N VAL A 182 1.79 14.17 19.24
CA VAL A 182 1.52 12.96 18.45
C VAL A 182 1.60 11.75 19.36
N ASN A 183 0.48 11.03 19.55
CA ASN A 183 0.41 9.85 20.39
C ASN A 183 -0.05 8.65 19.56
N VAL A 184 0.81 7.62 19.47
CA VAL A 184 0.57 6.40 18.69
C VAL A 184 0.22 5.26 19.63
N HIS A 185 -0.93 4.61 19.39
CA HIS A 185 -1.40 3.47 20.16
C HIS A 185 -1.67 2.27 19.24
N PRO A 186 -1.23 1.07 19.64
CA PRO A 186 -1.52 -0.14 18.87
C PRO A 186 -3.03 -0.42 18.83
N LEU A 187 -3.52 -0.86 17.68
CA LEU A 187 -4.91 -1.28 17.48
C LEU A 187 -4.97 -2.80 17.37
N LYS A 188 -5.41 -3.47 18.45
CA LYS A 188 -5.58 -4.93 18.45
C LYS A 188 -6.77 -5.32 17.57
N GLN A 189 -6.51 -6.16 16.58
CA GLN A 189 -7.47 -6.66 15.63
C GLN A 189 -8.14 -7.95 16.13
N MET A 190 -9.25 -8.36 15.50
CA MET A 190 -9.96 -9.59 15.84
C MET A 190 -9.10 -10.86 15.70
N ASN A 191 -8.15 -10.86 14.78
CA ASN A 191 -7.21 -11.97 14.56
C ASN A 191 -6.03 -11.99 15.54
N GLY A 192 -6.05 -11.13 16.57
CA GLY A 192 -5.02 -11.06 17.61
C GLY A 192 -3.81 -10.19 17.26
N HIS A 193 -3.59 -9.84 15.99
CA HIS A 193 -2.49 -8.96 15.57
C HIS A 193 -2.75 -7.50 15.97
N ALA A 194 -1.68 -6.71 16.07
CA ALA A 194 -1.72 -5.27 16.34
C ALA A 194 -0.88 -4.48 15.31
N SER A 195 -1.05 -4.84 14.04
CA SER A 195 -0.29 -4.30 12.91
C SER A 195 -0.67 -2.88 12.54
N PHE A 196 -1.85 -2.44 12.99
CA PHE A 196 -2.34 -1.09 12.78
C PHE A 196 -2.29 -0.28 14.07
N ASN A 197 -2.32 1.03 13.92
CA ASN A 197 -2.29 1.96 15.03
C ASN A 197 -3.44 2.96 14.94
N GLN A 198 -3.82 3.49 16.10
CA GLN A 198 -4.52 4.75 16.24
C GLN A 198 -3.48 5.83 16.51
N VAL A 199 -3.64 6.99 15.89
CA VAL A 199 -2.77 8.13 16.08
C VAL A 199 -3.62 9.32 16.50
N PHE A 200 -3.35 9.84 17.68
CA PHE A 200 -4.04 11.01 18.25
C PHE A 200 -3.15 12.23 18.09
N PHE A 201 -3.76 13.32 17.67
CA PHE A 201 -3.12 14.64 17.58
C PHE A 201 -3.76 15.58 18.60
N THR A 202 -2.95 16.14 19.48
CA THR A 202 -3.33 17.15 20.46
C THR A 202 -2.34 18.29 20.36
N ASP A 203 -2.74 19.35 19.69
CA ASP A 203 -1.92 20.52 19.39
C ASP A 203 -0.57 20.15 18.72
N ALA A 204 -0.55 19.09 17.91
CA ALA A 204 0.64 18.73 17.14
C ALA A 204 0.91 19.78 16.06
N VAL A 205 2.17 20.00 15.74
CA VAL A 205 2.61 21.14 14.93
C VAL A 205 3.09 20.68 13.56
N VAL A 206 2.73 21.43 12.51
CA VAL A 206 3.32 21.29 11.20
C VAL A 206 3.79 22.63 10.68
N ALA A 207 5.05 22.71 10.26
CA ALA A 207 5.61 23.93 9.69
C ALA A 207 4.97 24.24 8.32
N PRO A 208 4.84 25.53 7.94
CA PRO A 208 4.26 25.90 6.64
C PRO A 208 4.96 25.26 5.44
N GLU A 209 6.26 25.05 5.52
CA GLU A 209 7.08 24.40 4.50
C GLU A 209 6.79 22.90 4.32
N ASP A 210 6.11 22.27 5.29
CA ASP A 210 5.72 20.84 5.23
C ASP A 210 4.28 20.62 4.76
N GLN A 211 3.58 21.70 4.38
CA GLN A 211 2.36 21.65 3.61
C GLN A 211 2.68 21.24 2.17
N VAL A 212 2.07 20.14 1.70
CA VAL A 212 2.27 19.62 0.35
C VAL A 212 1.19 20.17 -0.59
N ASP A 213 1.62 20.78 -1.68
CA ASP A 213 0.74 21.48 -2.62
C ASP A 213 0.03 22.70 -1.94
N ARG A 214 -0.92 23.32 -2.58
CA ARG A 214 -1.68 24.47 -2.04
C ARG A 214 -2.76 24.03 -1.06
N ILE A 215 -3.15 24.93 -0.16
CA ILE A 215 -4.32 24.75 0.72
C ILE A 215 -5.56 24.42 -0.15
N GLY A 216 -6.40 23.49 0.35
CA GLY A 216 -7.60 23.03 -0.34
C GLY A 216 -7.36 22.00 -1.45
N ASN A 217 -6.09 21.68 -1.78
CA ASN A 217 -5.77 20.67 -2.81
C ASN A 217 -5.46 19.28 -2.25
N GLY A 218 -5.65 19.07 -0.93
CA GLY A 218 -5.29 17.84 -0.24
C GLY A 218 -6.01 16.61 -0.76
N TRP A 219 -7.24 16.75 -1.23
CA TRP A 219 -7.97 15.65 -1.85
C TRP A 219 -7.27 15.12 -3.11
N LYS A 220 -6.82 16.02 -3.98
CA LYS A 220 -6.09 15.65 -5.19
C LYS A 220 -4.78 14.93 -4.88
N VAL A 221 -4.03 15.44 -3.89
CA VAL A 221 -2.79 14.81 -3.42
C VAL A 221 -3.07 13.42 -2.86
N ALA A 222 -4.11 13.27 -2.02
CA ALA A 222 -4.51 11.98 -1.48
C ALA A 222 -4.91 10.97 -2.58
N MET A 223 -5.58 11.43 -3.64
CA MET A 223 -5.93 10.57 -4.78
C MET A 223 -4.68 10.07 -5.53
N THR A 224 -3.64 10.91 -5.65
CA THR A 224 -2.35 10.49 -6.21
C THR A 224 -1.70 9.43 -5.33
N THR A 225 -1.65 9.62 -4.01
CA THR A 225 -1.11 8.63 -3.06
C THR A 225 -1.85 7.29 -3.19
N LEU A 226 -3.19 7.29 -3.20
CA LEU A 226 -4.01 6.09 -3.35
C LEU A 226 -3.87 5.43 -4.72
N MET A 227 -3.59 6.21 -5.77
CA MET A 227 -3.29 5.66 -7.09
C MET A 227 -1.97 4.88 -7.06
N HIS A 228 -0.93 5.44 -6.46
CA HIS A 228 0.36 4.75 -6.30
C HIS A 228 0.23 3.52 -5.38
N GLU A 229 -0.56 3.59 -4.31
CA GLU A 229 -0.84 2.43 -3.45
C GLU A 229 -1.42 1.25 -4.24
N ARG A 230 -2.41 1.49 -5.09
CA ARG A 230 -3.01 0.43 -5.93
C ARG A 230 -2.02 -0.15 -6.94
N ARG A 231 -1.14 0.70 -7.52
CA ARG A 231 -0.11 0.26 -8.48
C ARG A 231 0.98 -0.58 -7.83
N SER A 232 1.33 -0.23 -6.61
CA SER A 232 2.45 -0.84 -5.88
C SER A 232 2.01 -1.96 -4.94
N ALA A 233 0.71 -2.28 -4.87
CA ALA A 233 0.17 -3.25 -3.91
C ALA A 233 0.85 -4.64 -3.99
N ASP A 234 1.26 -5.08 -5.17
CA ASP A 234 1.98 -6.34 -5.36
C ASP A 234 3.47 -6.19 -4.99
N THR A 235 4.08 -5.06 -5.31
CA THR A 235 5.50 -4.77 -5.01
C THR A 235 5.72 -4.54 -3.51
N LEU A 236 4.76 -3.93 -2.83
CA LEU A 236 4.83 -3.70 -1.37
C LEU A 236 4.82 -5.00 -0.55
N ARG A 237 4.42 -6.13 -1.15
CA ARG A 237 4.26 -7.43 -0.49
C ARG A 237 5.34 -8.45 -0.85
N SER A 238 6.16 -8.20 -1.84
CA SER A 238 7.09 -9.19 -2.41
C SER A 238 8.54 -8.72 -2.31
N VAL A 239 9.14 -8.88 -1.13
CA VAL A 239 10.59 -8.92 -1.03
C VAL A 239 10.97 -10.36 -0.70
N HIS A 240 11.07 -11.19 -1.72
CA HIS A 240 11.67 -12.51 -1.60
C HIS A 240 13.05 -12.48 -2.25
N ARG A 241 14.08 -12.51 -1.40
CA ARG A 241 15.44 -12.84 -1.82
C ARG A 241 15.79 -14.24 -1.35
N ASP A 242 16.69 -14.86 -2.11
CA ASP A 242 17.29 -16.12 -1.70
C ASP A 242 18.01 -15.92 -0.35
N HIS A 243 17.66 -16.71 0.65
CA HIS A 243 18.22 -16.61 1.99
C HIS A 243 19.69 -17.04 2.05
N ASP A 244 20.21 -17.67 0.98
CA ASP A 244 21.57 -18.19 0.91
C ASP A 244 22.61 -17.16 0.44
N LEU A 245 22.19 -15.91 0.18
CA LEU A 245 23.13 -14.85 -0.21
C LEU A 245 23.92 -14.35 1.00
N GLU A 246 25.26 -14.38 0.88
CA GLU A 246 26.19 -13.94 1.90
C GLU A 246 26.68 -12.51 1.63
N GLY A 247 26.83 -11.71 2.70
CA GLY A 247 27.33 -10.34 2.66
C GLY A 247 26.56 -9.42 3.57
N ARG A 248 27.25 -8.41 4.12
CA ARG A 248 26.70 -7.43 5.08
C ARG A 248 25.40 -6.77 4.57
N ILE A 249 25.36 -6.40 3.30
CA ILE A 249 24.22 -5.71 2.72
C ILE A 249 22.94 -6.56 2.74
N TYR A 250 23.07 -7.87 2.57
CA TYR A 250 21.93 -8.79 2.62
C TYR A 250 21.45 -9.01 4.05
N ASP A 251 22.37 -9.03 5.03
CA ASP A 251 22.00 -9.11 6.44
C ASP A 251 21.20 -7.88 6.85
N GLU A 252 21.70 -6.68 6.54
CA GLU A 252 21.03 -5.41 6.82
C GLU A 252 19.68 -5.29 6.07
N GLU A 253 19.59 -5.78 4.81
CA GLU A 253 18.30 -5.80 4.06
C GLU A 253 17.29 -6.78 4.68
N ARG A 254 17.76 -7.95 5.17
CA ARG A 254 16.89 -8.92 5.86
C ARG A 254 16.30 -8.34 7.15
N ASP A 255 17.12 -7.67 7.94
CA ASP A 255 16.70 -7.04 9.20
C ASP A 255 15.68 -5.90 8.93
N GLU A 256 15.96 -5.04 7.94
CA GLU A 256 15.03 -4.01 7.52
C GLU A 256 13.71 -4.63 7.02
N THR A 257 13.80 -5.64 6.17
CA THR A 257 12.62 -6.33 5.62
C THR A 257 11.81 -6.99 6.71
N ALA A 258 12.44 -7.66 7.69
CA ALA A 258 11.75 -8.26 8.81
C ALA A 258 10.92 -7.24 9.60
N THR A 259 11.48 -6.04 9.82
CA THR A 259 10.79 -4.93 10.51
C THR A 259 9.64 -4.38 9.67
N VAL A 260 9.89 -4.08 8.39
CA VAL A 260 8.89 -3.48 7.50
C VAL A 260 7.76 -4.44 7.17
N MET A 261 8.05 -5.75 7.07
CA MET A 261 7.06 -6.78 6.73
C MET A 261 6.33 -7.34 7.96
N GLU A 262 6.75 -7.00 9.17
CA GLU A 262 6.08 -7.44 10.39
C GLU A 262 4.56 -7.18 10.37
N PRO A 263 4.05 -5.98 10.03
CA PRO A 263 2.63 -5.70 9.98
C PRO A 263 1.85 -6.50 8.93
N TYR A 264 2.54 -7.12 7.99
CA TYR A 264 1.96 -7.85 6.88
C TYR A 264 1.99 -9.38 7.03
N LYS A 265 2.50 -9.91 8.15
CA LYS A 265 2.63 -11.37 8.39
C LYS A 265 1.32 -12.14 8.26
N TRP A 266 0.20 -11.53 8.59
CA TRP A 266 -1.13 -12.13 8.52
C TRP A 266 -1.85 -11.93 7.17
N TYR A 267 -1.22 -11.25 6.21
CA TYR A 267 -1.84 -10.98 4.90
C TYR A 267 -2.11 -12.23 4.06
N PRO A 268 -1.31 -13.31 4.12
CA PRO A 268 -1.66 -14.57 3.47
C PRO A 268 -3.00 -15.13 3.97
N GLN A 269 -3.28 -15.06 5.28
CA GLN A 269 -4.55 -15.48 5.88
C GLN A 269 -5.70 -14.60 5.38
N ARG A 270 -5.51 -13.31 5.36
CA ARG A 270 -6.46 -12.34 4.79
C ARG A 270 -6.77 -12.63 3.31
N ALA A 271 -5.80 -13.12 2.56
CA ALA A 271 -5.98 -13.52 1.16
C ALA A 271 -6.66 -14.89 0.98
N GLY A 272 -6.94 -15.61 2.07
CA GLY A 272 -7.68 -16.85 2.07
C GLY A 272 -6.85 -18.12 1.88
N ARG A 273 -5.51 -18.06 1.83
CA ARG A 273 -4.62 -19.23 1.72
C ARG A 273 -5.11 -20.29 0.72
N VAL A 274 -5.40 -19.83 -0.50
CA VAL A 274 -5.84 -20.71 -1.61
C VAL A 274 -4.85 -21.86 -1.87
N ASP A 275 -3.57 -21.60 -1.60
CA ASP A 275 -2.47 -22.56 -1.69
C ASP A 275 -2.68 -23.82 -0.86
N LEU A 276 -3.33 -23.73 0.31
CA LEU A 276 -3.56 -24.86 1.23
C LEU A 276 -4.79 -25.69 0.90
N VAL A 277 -5.70 -25.21 0.06
CA VAL A 277 -7.03 -25.81 -0.12
C VAL A 277 -6.95 -27.22 -0.68
N PHE A 278 -6.14 -27.43 -1.70
CA PHE A 278 -6.10 -28.72 -2.42
C PHE A 278 -5.46 -29.82 -1.59
N GLU A 279 -4.32 -29.53 -0.98
CA GLU A 279 -3.58 -30.45 -0.12
C GLU A 279 -4.45 -30.88 1.07
N ARG A 280 -5.07 -29.92 1.75
CA ARG A 280 -5.96 -30.20 2.86
C ARG A 280 -7.20 -31.05 2.47
N ALA A 281 -7.78 -30.80 1.31
CA ALA A 281 -8.91 -31.58 0.86
C ALA A 281 -8.53 -33.05 0.62
N ILE A 282 -7.29 -33.30 0.18
CA ILE A 282 -6.74 -34.67 0.03
C ILE A 282 -6.48 -35.28 1.43
N GLU A 283 -5.74 -34.60 2.28
CA GLU A 283 -5.38 -35.06 3.62
C GLU A 283 -6.58 -35.46 4.49
N THR A 284 -7.67 -34.69 4.36
CA THR A 284 -8.91 -34.94 5.13
C THR A 284 -9.89 -35.90 4.43
N GLY A 285 -9.55 -36.39 3.22
CA GLY A 285 -10.45 -37.22 2.40
C GLY A 285 -11.65 -36.46 1.83
N LYS A 286 -11.75 -35.16 2.04
CA LYS A 286 -12.86 -34.32 1.56
C LYS A 286 -12.81 -34.10 0.05
N ILE A 287 -11.69 -34.40 -0.59
CA ILE A 287 -11.58 -34.33 -2.05
C ILE A 287 -12.55 -35.32 -2.75
N ASP A 288 -12.98 -36.37 -2.08
CA ASP A 288 -13.93 -37.36 -2.61
C ASP A 288 -15.40 -36.92 -2.41
N ASP A 289 -15.67 -35.91 -1.60
CA ASP A 289 -17.00 -35.32 -1.46
C ASP A 289 -17.36 -34.52 -2.71
N PRO A 290 -18.42 -34.91 -3.47
CA PRO A 290 -18.79 -34.20 -4.69
C PRO A 290 -19.16 -32.74 -4.50
N VAL A 291 -19.70 -32.35 -3.34
CA VAL A 291 -20.05 -30.97 -3.05
C VAL A 291 -18.79 -30.14 -2.79
N VAL A 292 -17.85 -30.66 -2.01
CA VAL A 292 -16.56 -30.01 -1.74
C VAL A 292 -15.79 -29.84 -3.06
N ARG A 293 -15.76 -30.85 -3.93
CA ARG A 293 -15.11 -30.76 -5.25
C ARG A 293 -15.68 -29.64 -6.10
N GLN A 294 -17.01 -29.44 -6.13
CA GLN A 294 -17.62 -28.36 -6.91
C GLN A 294 -17.23 -26.98 -6.35
N VAL A 295 -17.18 -26.82 -5.03
CA VAL A 295 -16.81 -25.54 -4.41
C VAL A 295 -15.33 -25.24 -4.61
N ILE A 296 -14.46 -26.25 -4.59
CA ILE A 296 -13.05 -26.13 -4.96
C ILE A 296 -12.90 -25.73 -6.44
N ALA A 297 -13.64 -26.38 -7.35
CA ALA A 297 -13.63 -26.03 -8.77
C ALA A 297 -14.06 -24.58 -9.01
N GLU A 298 -15.09 -24.11 -8.32
CA GLU A 298 -15.53 -22.71 -8.36
C GLU A 298 -14.43 -21.75 -7.88
N LEU A 299 -13.73 -22.08 -6.78
CA LEU A 299 -12.59 -21.31 -6.30
C LEU A 299 -11.47 -21.24 -7.35
N MET A 300 -11.11 -22.36 -7.94
CA MET A 300 -10.06 -22.42 -8.96
C MET A 300 -10.42 -21.59 -10.20
N ILE A 301 -11.68 -21.62 -10.64
CA ILE A 301 -12.17 -20.77 -11.74
C ILE A 301 -12.01 -19.31 -11.40
N LYS A 302 -12.45 -18.87 -10.21
CA LYS A 302 -12.32 -17.48 -9.75
C LYS A 302 -10.86 -17.06 -9.68
N ALA A 303 -9.99 -17.87 -9.08
CA ALA A 303 -8.56 -17.59 -8.94
C ALA A 303 -7.87 -17.46 -10.32
N ARG A 304 -8.12 -18.40 -11.24
CA ARG A 304 -7.56 -18.36 -12.59
C ARG A 304 -8.05 -17.16 -13.41
N THR A 305 -9.32 -16.84 -13.31
CA THR A 305 -9.90 -15.67 -13.99
C THR A 305 -9.31 -14.38 -13.48
N ALA A 306 -9.11 -14.25 -12.16
CA ALA A 306 -8.43 -13.12 -11.55
C ALA A 306 -6.97 -12.99 -12.04
N GLU A 307 -6.23 -14.10 -12.06
CA GLU A 307 -4.85 -14.16 -12.57
C GLU A 307 -4.76 -13.70 -14.04
N TRP A 308 -5.60 -14.24 -14.92
CA TRP A 308 -5.61 -13.86 -16.33
C TRP A 308 -5.98 -12.39 -16.54
N THR A 309 -6.91 -11.87 -15.76
CA THR A 309 -7.27 -10.45 -15.80
C THR A 309 -6.08 -9.56 -15.41
N ALA A 310 -5.34 -9.94 -14.35
CA ALA A 310 -4.13 -9.22 -13.95
C ALA A 310 -3.01 -9.31 -15.01
N ARG A 311 -2.80 -10.49 -15.62
CA ARG A 311 -1.84 -10.68 -16.73
C ARG A 311 -2.19 -9.80 -17.94
N ARG A 312 -3.48 -9.71 -18.29
CA ARG A 312 -3.95 -8.85 -19.38
C ARG A 312 -3.68 -7.37 -19.11
N ALA A 313 -3.92 -6.91 -17.87
CA ALA A 313 -3.65 -5.53 -17.46
C ALA A 313 -2.15 -5.20 -17.54
N ARG A 314 -1.29 -6.09 -17.06
CA ARG A 314 0.18 -5.93 -17.17
C ARG A 314 0.65 -5.89 -18.62
N ALA A 315 0.17 -6.78 -19.48
CA ALA A 315 0.52 -6.79 -20.89
C ALA A 315 0.09 -5.50 -21.61
N ALA A 316 -1.07 -4.93 -21.26
CA ALA A 316 -1.52 -3.66 -21.82
C ALA A 316 -0.58 -2.49 -21.43
N GLN A 317 -0.13 -2.46 -20.16
CA GLN A 317 0.85 -1.47 -19.69
C GLN A 317 2.20 -1.59 -20.42
N GLN A 318 2.70 -2.81 -20.61
CA GLN A 318 3.93 -3.06 -21.36
C GLN A 318 3.84 -2.60 -22.81
N GLN A 319 2.63 -2.54 -23.38
CA GLN A 319 2.36 -2.00 -24.71
C GLN A 319 2.13 -0.47 -24.72
N GLY A 320 2.40 0.21 -23.58
CA GLY A 320 2.26 1.67 -23.47
C GLY A 320 0.80 2.16 -23.38
N ARG A 321 -0.17 1.29 -23.14
CA ARG A 321 -1.54 1.72 -22.91
C ARG A 321 -1.65 2.39 -21.54
N PRO A 322 -2.36 3.52 -21.42
CA PRO A 322 -2.58 4.15 -20.12
C PRO A 322 -3.33 3.20 -19.20
N GLN A 323 -2.97 3.24 -17.93
CA GLN A 323 -3.63 2.42 -16.92
C GLN A 323 -5.07 2.92 -16.70
N GLY A 324 -6.02 2.01 -16.86
CA GLY A 324 -7.43 2.26 -16.59
C GLY A 324 -7.85 1.81 -15.18
N PRO A 325 -9.16 1.64 -14.96
CA PRO A 325 -9.72 1.20 -13.68
C PRO A 325 -9.57 -0.31 -13.41
N GLU A 326 -8.70 -1.02 -14.14
CA GLU A 326 -8.49 -2.48 -14.03
C GLU A 326 -8.04 -2.90 -12.63
N GLY A 327 -7.37 -2.02 -11.89
CA GLY A 327 -7.02 -2.24 -10.50
C GLY A 327 -8.26 -2.49 -9.60
N SER A 328 -9.38 -1.87 -9.91
CA SER A 328 -10.66 -2.12 -9.22
C SER A 328 -11.22 -3.51 -9.49
N LEU A 329 -11.09 -4.01 -10.74
CA LEU A 329 -11.46 -5.38 -11.09
C LEU A 329 -10.61 -6.40 -10.32
N GLY A 330 -9.29 -6.18 -10.28
CA GLY A 330 -8.35 -7.04 -9.55
C GLY A 330 -8.65 -7.08 -8.06
N LYS A 331 -8.89 -5.92 -7.43
CA LYS A 331 -9.21 -5.84 -6.00
C LYS A 331 -10.52 -6.54 -5.66
N LEU A 332 -11.58 -6.34 -6.44
CA LEU A 332 -12.86 -7.01 -6.25
C LEU A 332 -12.75 -8.53 -6.46
N ALA A 333 -11.98 -8.97 -7.47
CA ALA A 333 -11.72 -10.38 -7.72
C ALA A 333 -10.96 -11.02 -6.54
N ALA A 334 -9.93 -10.35 -6.01
CA ALA A 334 -9.18 -10.84 -4.84
C ALA A 334 -10.08 -11.03 -3.61
N SER A 335 -11.01 -10.09 -3.37
CA SER A 335 -12.00 -10.22 -2.30
C SER A 335 -12.93 -11.43 -2.50
N HIS A 336 -13.41 -11.67 -3.71
CA HIS A 336 -14.24 -12.82 -4.03
C HIS A 336 -13.49 -14.15 -3.89
N VAL A 337 -12.23 -14.21 -4.33
CA VAL A 337 -11.38 -15.39 -4.18
C VAL A 337 -11.13 -15.70 -2.70
N ALA A 338 -10.76 -14.69 -1.90
CA ALA A 338 -10.52 -14.88 -0.47
C ALA A 338 -11.75 -15.41 0.29
N ARG A 339 -12.93 -14.82 0.02
CA ARG A 339 -14.20 -15.30 0.62
C ARG A 339 -14.57 -16.71 0.18
N GLN A 340 -14.34 -17.04 -1.08
CA GLN A 340 -14.58 -18.40 -1.56
C GLN A 340 -13.61 -19.40 -0.91
N ALA A 341 -12.33 -19.05 -0.79
CA ALA A 341 -11.34 -19.89 -0.12
C ALA A 341 -11.70 -20.13 1.36
N SER A 342 -12.10 -19.07 2.08
CA SER A 342 -12.60 -19.19 3.46
C SER A 342 -13.77 -20.18 3.57
N LYS A 343 -14.75 -20.09 2.66
CA LYS A 343 -15.85 -21.06 2.58
C LYS A 343 -15.37 -22.50 2.36
N VAL A 344 -14.41 -22.70 1.45
CA VAL A 344 -13.86 -24.04 1.17
C VAL A 344 -13.14 -24.58 2.41
N HIS A 345 -12.32 -23.77 3.07
CA HIS A 345 -11.66 -24.21 4.32
C HIS A 345 -12.64 -24.62 5.39
N THR A 346 -13.76 -23.88 5.55
CA THR A 346 -14.84 -24.26 6.49
C THR A 346 -15.46 -25.61 6.10
N MET A 347 -15.71 -25.86 4.82
CA MET A 347 -16.30 -27.12 4.36
C MET A 347 -15.35 -28.31 4.53
N ILE A 348 -14.04 -28.09 4.37
CA ILE A 348 -13.03 -29.15 4.57
C ILE A 348 -12.91 -29.48 6.07
N SER A 349 -12.88 -28.49 6.94
CA SER A 349 -12.61 -28.66 8.38
C SER A 349 -13.87 -28.87 9.22
N GLY A 350 -15.06 -28.58 8.70
CA GLY A 350 -16.32 -28.64 9.46
C GLY A 350 -16.31 -27.73 10.68
N SER A 351 -16.81 -28.25 11.81
CA SER A 351 -16.85 -27.52 13.10
C SER A 351 -15.46 -27.11 13.60
N ASP A 352 -14.44 -27.92 13.29
CA ASP A 352 -13.08 -27.69 13.77
C ASP A 352 -12.45 -26.42 13.14
N SER A 353 -13.05 -25.89 12.06
CA SER A 353 -12.65 -24.60 11.48
C SER A 353 -12.74 -23.43 12.45
N MET A 354 -13.48 -23.57 13.56
CA MET A 354 -13.66 -22.54 14.59
C MET A 354 -12.66 -22.67 15.75
N LEU A 355 -11.90 -23.75 15.79
CA LEU A 355 -10.90 -23.98 16.84
C LEU A 355 -9.64 -23.16 16.52
N GLY A 356 -9.22 -22.35 17.49
CA GLY A 356 -7.97 -21.60 17.45
C GLY A 356 -6.81 -22.40 18.08
N ASP A 357 -5.63 -21.84 18.00
CA ASP A 357 -4.40 -22.35 18.61
C ASP A 357 -4.08 -23.82 18.24
N GLU A 358 -3.37 -24.54 19.09
CA GLU A 358 -2.89 -25.89 18.82
C GLU A 358 -4.01 -26.93 18.63
N ASP A 359 -5.20 -26.70 19.19
CA ASP A 359 -6.35 -27.61 19.08
C ASP A 359 -7.05 -27.51 17.71
N GLY A 360 -6.77 -26.47 16.94
CA GLY A 360 -7.41 -26.23 15.65
C GLY A 360 -6.63 -26.79 14.46
N PRO A 361 -7.30 -26.97 13.31
CA PRO A 361 -6.64 -27.39 12.08
C PRO A 361 -5.50 -26.45 11.70
N LEU A 362 -4.31 -27.02 11.39
CA LEU A 362 -3.07 -26.28 11.13
C LEU A 362 -2.73 -25.30 12.27
N ALA A 363 -2.83 -25.75 13.51
CA ALA A 363 -2.60 -24.94 14.70
C ALA A 363 -3.40 -23.61 14.69
N GLY A 364 -4.69 -23.69 14.41
CA GLY A 364 -5.61 -22.55 14.43
C GLY A 364 -5.58 -21.66 13.19
N LEU A 365 -4.72 -21.94 12.19
CA LEU A 365 -4.60 -21.14 10.97
C LEU A 365 -5.92 -21.00 10.20
N ILE A 366 -6.77 -22.03 10.22
CA ILE A 366 -8.07 -21.99 9.53
C ILE A 366 -9.00 -20.97 10.22
N ALA A 367 -9.06 -20.96 11.54
CA ALA A 367 -9.83 -19.96 12.28
C ALA A 367 -9.31 -18.54 12.01
N GLU A 368 -7.98 -18.36 11.96
CA GLU A 368 -7.38 -17.07 11.61
C GLU A 368 -7.76 -16.61 10.19
N ILE A 369 -7.78 -17.51 9.20
CA ILE A 369 -8.27 -17.20 7.85
C ILE A 369 -9.71 -16.71 7.89
N LEU A 370 -10.60 -17.39 8.61
CA LEU A 370 -12.02 -17.01 8.71
C LEU A 370 -12.20 -15.59 9.26
N ILE A 371 -11.43 -15.24 10.29
CA ILE A 371 -11.49 -13.92 10.94
C ILE A 371 -10.83 -12.84 10.08
N SER A 372 -9.77 -13.17 9.35
CA SER A 372 -8.96 -12.20 8.59
C SER A 372 -9.53 -11.87 7.21
N VAL A 373 -10.19 -12.82 6.54
CA VAL A 373 -10.71 -12.66 5.18
C VAL A 373 -11.66 -11.47 5.00
N PRO A 374 -12.59 -11.14 5.93
CA PRO A 374 -13.47 -9.98 5.79
C PRO A 374 -12.73 -8.66 5.57
N ALA A 375 -11.52 -8.51 6.11
CA ALA A 375 -10.70 -7.31 5.92
C ALA A 375 -10.37 -7.06 4.43
N THR A 376 -10.31 -8.10 3.59
CA THR A 376 -10.06 -7.95 2.14
C THR A 376 -11.21 -7.24 1.43
N SER A 377 -12.45 -7.42 1.90
CA SER A 377 -13.63 -6.73 1.34
C SER A 377 -13.74 -5.27 1.77
N ILE A 378 -12.97 -4.85 2.78
CA ILE A 378 -13.07 -3.52 3.42
C ILE A 378 -11.88 -2.63 3.04
N ALA A 379 -10.66 -3.10 3.26
CA ALA A 379 -9.43 -2.31 3.10
C ALA A 379 -9.09 -2.01 1.63
N GLY A 380 -8.44 -0.89 1.37
CA GLY A 380 -8.06 -0.47 0.02
C GLY A 380 -9.26 -0.08 -0.86
N GLY A 381 -10.32 0.44 -0.26
CA GLY A 381 -11.63 0.67 -0.86
C GLY A 381 -12.52 -0.57 -0.81
N THR A 382 -13.71 -0.44 -0.19
CA THR A 382 -14.64 -1.56 -0.02
C THR A 382 -15.09 -2.16 -1.36
N ASP A 383 -15.65 -3.36 -1.33
CA ASP A 383 -16.20 -4.00 -2.53
C ASP A 383 -17.26 -3.11 -3.20
N GLU A 384 -18.03 -2.34 -2.42
CA GLU A 384 -19.03 -1.38 -2.90
C GLU A 384 -18.36 -0.21 -3.62
N ILE A 385 -17.29 0.36 -3.05
CA ILE A 385 -16.50 1.41 -3.72
C ILE A 385 -15.89 0.89 -5.02
N GLN A 386 -15.40 -0.35 -5.05
CA GLN A 386 -14.86 -0.93 -6.29
C GLN A 386 -15.96 -1.09 -7.34
N ARG A 387 -17.18 -1.53 -6.95
CA ARG A 387 -18.31 -1.62 -7.86
C ARG A 387 -18.69 -0.26 -8.43
N ASN A 388 -18.73 0.80 -7.61
CA ASN A 388 -19.00 2.16 -8.08
C ASN A 388 -17.95 2.62 -9.11
N ILE A 389 -16.66 2.40 -8.82
CA ILE A 389 -15.58 2.74 -9.77
C ILE A 389 -15.73 1.96 -11.08
N ILE A 390 -16.05 0.67 -11.02
CA ILE A 390 -16.26 -0.15 -12.21
C ILE A 390 -17.49 0.35 -12.99
N ALA A 391 -18.61 0.59 -12.31
CA ALA A 391 -19.83 1.10 -12.94
C ALA A 391 -19.58 2.43 -13.68
N GLU A 392 -18.97 3.39 -13.02
CA GLU A 392 -18.76 4.73 -13.57
C GLU A 392 -17.66 4.78 -14.63
N ARG A 393 -16.51 4.12 -14.38
CA ARG A 393 -15.29 4.29 -15.21
C ARG A 393 -15.07 3.19 -16.23
N VAL A 394 -15.60 1.98 -16.02
CA VAL A 394 -15.48 0.87 -16.98
C VAL A 394 -16.74 0.77 -17.83
N LEU A 395 -17.93 0.83 -17.20
CA LEU A 395 -19.20 0.66 -17.89
C LEU A 395 -19.81 1.98 -18.36
N GLY A 396 -19.25 3.15 -17.95
CA GLY A 396 -19.76 4.47 -18.36
C GLY A 396 -21.14 4.80 -17.78
N MET A 397 -21.52 4.17 -16.67
CA MET A 397 -22.80 4.45 -16.02
C MET A 397 -22.79 5.85 -15.40
N PRO A 398 -23.94 6.53 -15.32
CA PRO A 398 -24.04 7.84 -14.69
C PRO A 398 -23.72 7.74 -13.19
N LYS A 399 -23.10 8.81 -12.67
CA LYS A 399 -22.87 8.95 -11.23
C LYS A 399 -24.21 9.18 -10.52
N GLU A 400 -24.31 8.66 -9.31
CA GLU A 400 -25.44 9.00 -8.45
C GLU A 400 -25.43 10.49 -8.07
N PRO A 401 -26.65 11.10 -7.92
CA PRO A 401 -26.76 12.46 -7.40
C PRO A 401 -26.10 12.59 -6.03
N ARG A 402 -25.30 13.64 -5.86
CA ARG A 402 -24.61 13.90 -4.60
C ARG A 402 -25.48 14.81 -3.73
N MET A 403 -25.66 14.39 -2.46
CA MET A 403 -26.39 15.18 -1.44
C MET A 403 -25.41 16.01 -0.56
N ASP A 404 -24.11 15.82 -0.73
CA ASP A 404 -23.03 16.44 0.07
C ASP A 404 -22.40 17.65 -0.67
N THR A 405 -23.27 18.46 -1.29
CA THR A 405 -22.88 19.72 -1.94
C THR A 405 -23.06 20.91 -0.98
N GLY A 406 -22.15 21.87 -1.00
CA GLY A 406 -22.15 23.03 -0.10
C GLY A 406 -21.08 22.98 0.98
N PRO A 407 -21.12 23.88 1.97
CA PRO A 407 -20.15 23.93 3.05
C PRO A 407 -20.08 22.61 3.82
N PHE A 408 -18.85 22.13 4.09
CA PHE A 408 -18.71 20.84 4.78
C PHE A 408 -19.34 20.82 6.17
N ARG A 409 -19.33 21.96 6.88
CA ARG A 409 -19.97 22.07 8.21
C ARG A 409 -21.47 21.70 8.17
N ASP A 410 -22.14 21.90 7.05
CA ASP A 410 -23.58 21.69 6.87
C ASP A 410 -23.89 20.30 6.29
N VAL A 411 -22.86 19.53 5.87
CA VAL A 411 -23.01 18.16 5.39
C VAL A 411 -23.43 17.26 6.54
N MET A 412 -24.57 16.59 6.41
CA MET A 412 -25.02 15.61 7.41
C MET A 412 -23.99 14.52 7.56
N LYS A 413 -23.38 14.44 8.74
CA LYS A 413 -22.56 13.32 9.13
C LYS A 413 -23.47 12.11 9.33
N ASN A 414 -23.06 10.91 8.92
CA ASN A 414 -23.75 9.70 9.32
C ASN A 414 -23.97 9.77 10.83
N PRO A 415 -25.24 9.74 11.31
CA PRO A 415 -25.47 9.70 12.74
C PRO A 415 -24.75 8.45 13.24
N GLY A 416 -23.83 8.61 14.19
CA GLY A 416 -23.31 7.50 14.95
C GLY A 416 -24.51 6.73 15.55
N PRO A 417 -24.31 5.48 16.00
CA PRO A 417 -25.38 4.78 16.70
C PRO A 417 -25.91 5.72 17.80
N PRO A 418 -27.25 5.75 18.03
CA PRO A 418 -27.80 6.59 19.06
C PRO A 418 -27.06 6.31 20.36
N ALA A 419 -26.72 7.36 21.08
CA ALA A 419 -26.11 7.22 22.40
C ALA A 419 -27.01 6.32 23.27
N PRO A 420 -26.41 5.38 24.05
CA PRO A 420 -27.17 4.45 24.88
C PRO A 420 -28.02 5.17 25.92
#